data_de35e05206555f97d2d2bd3e7a8e2743
#
_entry.id   de35e05206555f97d2d2bd3e7a8e2743
#
_cell.length_a   1.000
_cell.length_b   1.000
_cell.length_c   1.000
_cell.angle_alpha   90.00
_cell.angle_beta   90.00
_cell.angle_gamma   90.00
#
_symmetry.space_group_name_H-M   'P 1'
#
loop_
_entity.id
_entity.type
_entity.pdbx_description
1 polymer ?
#
loop_
_entity_poly.entity_id
_entity_poly.type
_entity_poly.pdbx_seq_one_letter_code
_entity_poly.pdbx_strand_id
1 'polypeptide(L)'
;MNPLLLIFLQVAAPTPEEIQAKRDSIRAGARMIIETAKNDPQTFWQEVGESMLQFGIKVLAALLLFVIGMLLIRWVKNILNRVFASRKTEPTIASFVSSFVSISMTVLLVVLTVSTLGVNTTSLAALLAAGGMAIGMALSGTVQNFAGGIMLLAFKPFKAGDFIEAQGTSGKVIEVNITATKILTIDNRVVILPNGTLSNGVINNFNGRPLRRVEWNVSVSYGIDAAKCKEAIFAIINSEPRILQADTDMKQLYEELNISAYQLSTVNYRMDAIPAPFVALKSLNENDITFVVRAWVRADDYWDVFFALQERFYTELPPQGFTFAYPHMDVTMVN
;
A
#
# COMPACT_ATOMS: atom_id res chain seq x y z
N MET A 1 9.91 -19.65 28.01
CA MET A 1 11.23 -19.44 27.41
C MET A 1 11.12 -19.85 25.95
N ASN A 2 11.37 -18.90 25.02
CA ASN A 2 11.09 -19.07 23.60
C ASN A 2 12.09 -20.04 22.96
N PRO A 3 11.64 -21.14 22.29
CA PRO A 3 12.55 -22.14 21.69
C PRO A 3 13.53 -21.57 20.66
N LEU A 4 13.19 -20.41 20.02
CA LEU A 4 14.09 -19.71 19.12
C LEU A 4 15.31 -19.10 19.83
N LEU A 5 15.21 -18.74 21.11
CA LEU A 5 16.34 -18.20 21.88
C LEU A 5 17.36 -19.29 22.22
N LEU A 6 16.90 -20.54 22.38
CA LEU A 6 17.76 -21.70 22.62
C LEU A 6 18.58 -22.09 21.37
N ILE A 7 18.00 -21.95 20.18
CA ILE A 7 18.72 -22.21 18.92
C ILE A 7 19.81 -21.15 18.69
N PHE A 8 19.56 -19.87 19.01
CA PHE A 8 20.56 -18.80 18.91
C PHE A 8 21.71 -18.93 19.90
N LEU A 9 21.44 -19.46 21.10
CA LEU A 9 22.47 -19.71 22.11
C LEU A 9 23.32 -20.95 21.79
N GLN A 10 22.79 -21.90 21.01
CA GLN A 10 23.54 -23.12 20.61
C GLN A 10 24.52 -22.88 19.45
N VAL A 11 24.38 -21.80 18.68
CA VAL A 11 25.28 -21.47 17.54
C VAL A 11 26.56 -20.73 17.96
N ALA A 12 26.68 -20.28 19.22
CA ALA A 12 27.74 -19.32 19.62
C ALA A 12 28.83 -19.86 20.54
N ALA A 13 28.73 -21.07 21.05
CA ALA A 13 29.80 -21.62 21.93
C ALA A 13 30.54 -22.73 21.22
N PRO A 14 31.88 -22.60 20.99
CA PRO A 14 32.69 -23.68 20.42
C PRO A 14 32.64 -24.90 21.33
N THR A 15 32.49 -26.07 20.73
CA THR A 15 32.46 -27.32 21.47
C THR A 15 33.79 -27.56 22.22
N PRO A 16 33.78 -28.31 23.34
CA PRO A 16 35.01 -28.64 24.04
C PRO A 16 36.07 -29.27 23.11
N GLU A 17 35.64 -30.05 22.13
CA GLU A 17 36.51 -30.66 21.11
C GLU A 17 37.13 -29.62 20.17
N GLU A 18 36.37 -28.62 19.71
CA GLU A 18 36.92 -27.53 18.91
C GLU A 18 37.89 -26.65 19.66
N ILE A 19 37.64 -26.42 20.96
CA ILE A 19 38.57 -25.70 21.83
C ILE A 19 39.87 -26.52 22.00
N GLN A 20 39.74 -27.82 22.13
CA GLN A 20 40.89 -28.72 22.31
C GLN A 20 41.70 -28.83 21.02
N ALA A 21 41.05 -29.02 19.87
CA ALA A 21 41.71 -29.02 18.56
C ALA A 21 42.45 -27.70 18.27
N LYS A 22 41.84 -26.56 18.62
CA LYS A 22 42.47 -25.24 18.50
C LYS A 22 43.67 -25.05 19.43
N ARG A 23 43.60 -25.56 20.65
CA ARG A 23 44.73 -25.57 21.58
C ARG A 23 45.87 -26.44 21.07
N ASP A 24 45.58 -27.61 20.53
CA ASP A 24 46.58 -28.53 20.03
C ASP A 24 47.23 -27.99 18.74
N SER A 25 46.47 -27.32 17.86
CA SER A 25 47.03 -26.62 16.70
C SER A 25 47.95 -25.47 17.10
N ILE A 26 47.60 -24.67 18.12
CA ILE A 26 48.41 -23.57 18.63
C ILE A 26 49.72 -24.15 19.26
N ARG A 27 49.64 -25.24 20.03
CA ARG A 27 50.79 -25.89 20.61
C ARG A 27 51.75 -26.51 19.56
N ALA A 28 51.16 -27.13 18.52
CA ALA A 28 51.93 -27.65 17.40
C ALA A 28 52.63 -26.53 16.61
N GLY A 29 51.92 -25.43 16.33
CA GLY A 29 52.49 -24.24 15.71
C GLY A 29 53.64 -23.62 16.55
N ALA A 30 53.45 -23.48 17.88
CA ALA A 30 54.47 -22.96 18.77
C ALA A 30 55.71 -23.86 18.82
N ARG A 31 55.50 -25.18 18.80
CA ARG A 31 56.65 -26.13 18.75
C ARG A 31 57.43 -26.02 17.43
N MET A 32 56.77 -25.96 16.30
CA MET A 32 57.37 -25.73 14.98
C MET A 32 58.24 -24.46 14.98
N ILE A 33 57.64 -23.33 15.45
CA ILE A 33 58.32 -22.05 15.52
C ILE A 33 59.65 -22.18 16.38
N ILE A 34 59.53 -22.82 17.52
CA ILE A 34 60.73 -23.05 18.42
C ILE A 34 61.79 -23.96 17.76
N GLU A 35 61.34 -25.00 17.07
CA GLU A 35 62.20 -25.94 16.36
C GLU A 35 62.88 -25.27 15.14
N THR A 36 62.17 -24.50 14.35
CA THR A 36 62.76 -23.73 13.26
C THR A 36 63.70 -22.66 13.73
N ALA A 37 63.38 -21.94 14.82
CA ALA A 37 64.29 -20.96 15.43
C ALA A 37 65.62 -21.60 15.95
N LYS A 38 65.54 -22.86 16.37
CA LYS A 38 66.74 -23.58 16.93
C LYS A 38 67.58 -24.26 15.83
N ASN A 39 66.97 -24.81 14.83
CA ASN A 39 67.58 -25.62 13.79
C ASN A 39 68.04 -24.80 12.57
N ASP A 40 67.33 -23.75 12.22
CA ASP A 40 67.64 -22.83 11.09
C ASP A 40 67.25 -21.37 11.42
N PRO A 41 68.14 -20.66 12.13
CA PRO A 41 67.90 -19.28 12.55
C PRO A 41 67.73 -18.31 11.39
N GLN A 42 68.35 -18.57 10.23
CA GLN A 42 68.23 -17.65 9.07
C GLN A 42 66.86 -17.70 8.47
N THR A 43 66.35 -18.91 8.26
CA THR A 43 64.95 -19.11 7.72
C THR A 43 63.88 -18.54 8.68
N PHE A 44 64.05 -18.72 9.98
CA PHE A 44 63.23 -18.18 11.04
C PHE A 44 63.08 -16.63 10.93
N TRP A 45 64.23 -15.93 10.86
CA TRP A 45 64.24 -14.48 10.79
C TRP A 45 63.66 -13.96 9.45
N GLN A 46 63.81 -14.70 8.35
CA GLN A 46 63.15 -14.38 7.08
C GLN A 46 61.64 -14.55 7.18
N GLU A 47 61.11 -15.64 7.69
CA GLU A 47 59.68 -15.87 7.89
C GLU A 47 59.03 -14.83 8.83
N VAL A 48 59.71 -14.49 9.94
CA VAL A 48 59.27 -13.42 10.85
C VAL A 48 59.25 -12.07 10.15
N GLY A 49 60.28 -11.77 9.37
CA GLY A 49 60.36 -10.52 8.59
C GLY A 49 59.25 -10.40 7.56
N GLU A 50 58.96 -11.46 6.80
CA GLU A 50 57.85 -11.52 5.84
C GLU A 50 56.48 -11.39 6.50
N SER A 51 56.30 -12.09 7.65
CA SER A 51 55.07 -12.00 8.43
C SER A 51 54.82 -10.59 8.99
N MET A 52 55.89 -9.94 9.49
CA MET A 52 55.81 -8.56 9.96
C MET A 52 55.52 -7.58 8.83
N LEU A 53 56.12 -7.78 7.66
CA LEU A 53 55.87 -6.97 6.46
C LEU A 53 54.41 -7.12 6.01
N GLN A 54 53.89 -8.33 5.91
CA GLN A 54 52.49 -8.61 5.55
C GLN A 54 51.52 -7.99 6.55
N PHE A 55 51.81 -8.11 7.86
CA PHE A 55 51.00 -7.47 8.91
C PHE A 55 51.06 -5.96 8.79
N GLY A 56 52.21 -5.36 8.54
CA GLY A 56 52.38 -3.93 8.32
C GLY A 56 51.56 -3.43 7.12
N ILE A 57 51.55 -4.18 6.01
CA ILE A 57 50.73 -3.88 4.83
C ILE A 57 49.24 -3.94 5.17
N LYS A 58 48.79 -4.95 5.92
CA LYS A 58 47.38 -5.06 6.35
C LYS A 58 46.98 -3.89 7.25
N VAL A 59 47.82 -3.49 8.19
CA VAL A 59 47.57 -2.33 9.06
C VAL A 59 47.51 -1.04 8.25
N LEU A 60 48.42 -0.83 7.29
CA LEU A 60 48.39 0.33 6.42
C LEU A 60 47.13 0.35 5.56
N ALA A 61 46.73 -0.79 4.98
CA ALA A 61 45.54 -0.92 4.20
C ALA A 61 44.27 -0.64 5.05
N ALA A 62 44.22 -1.17 6.29
CA ALA A 62 43.12 -0.90 7.22
C ALA A 62 43.03 0.59 7.59
N LEU A 63 44.17 1.23 7.83
CA LEU A 63 44.22 2.67 8.14
C LEU A 63 43.75 3.51 6.95
N LEU A 64 44.22 3.20 5.74
CA LEU A 64 43.76 3.88 4.52
C LEU A 64 42.27 3.70 4.30
N LEU A 65 41.77 2.46 4.45
CA LEU A 65 40.32 2.17 4.35
C LEU A 65 39.50 2.99 5.36
N PHE A 66 39.97 3.04 6.62
CA PHE A 66 39.33 3.80 7.68
C PHE A 66 39.29 5.28 7.40
N VAL A 67 40.43 5.87 6.99
CA VAL A 67 40.54 7.30 6.68
C VAL A 67 39.63 7.65 5.48
N ILE A 68 39.73 6.87 4.39
CA ILE A 68 38.89 7.11 3.19
C ILE A 68 37.41 6.94 3.56
N GLY A 69 37.05 5.91 4.33
CA GLY A 69 35.68 5.68 4.80
C GLY A 69 35.16 6.82 5.66
N MET A 70 35.97 7.35 6.58
CA MET A 70 35.57 8.51 7.40
C MET A 70 35.38 9.78 6.56
N LEU A 71 36.21 9.98 5.54
CA LEU A 71 36.02 11.10 4.60
C LEU A 71 34.71 10.95 3.82
N LEU A 72 34.41 9.72 3.36
CA LEU A 72 33.16 9.41 2.68
C LEU A 72 31.93 9.66 3.58
N ILE A 73 31.99 9.20 4.85
CA ILE A 73 30.93 9.45 5.82
C ILE A 73 30.69 10.94 6.05
N ARG A 74 31.76 11.71 6.20
CA ARG A 74 31.68 13.18 6.33
C ARG A 74 31.07 13.82 5.10
N TRP A 75 31.49 13.37 3.92
CA TRP A 75 30.96 13.86 2.64
C TRP A 75 29.45 13.57 2.51
N VAL A 76 29.01 12.33 2.78
CA VAL A 76 27.59 11.96 2.79
C VAL A 76 26.80 12.80 3.80
N LYS A 77 27.31 12.95 5.02
CA LYS A 77 26.68 13.79 6.05
C LYS A 77 26.51 15.25 5.61
N ASN A 78 27.52 15.81 4.97
CA ASN A 78 27.49 17.19 4.46
C ASN A 78 26.45 17.35 3.34
N ILE A 79 26.32 16.35 2.44
CA ILE A 79 25.29 16.33 1.39
C ILE A 79 23.91 16.29 2.03
N LEU A 80 23.66 15.37 2.97
CA LEU A 80 22.37 15.25 3.66
C LEU A 80 22.00 16.58 4.35
N ASN A 81 22.93 17.16 5.11
CA ASN A 81 22.68 18.43 5.79
C ASN A 81 22.38 19.57 4.81
N ARG A 82 23.06 19.62 3.65
CA ARG A 82 22.79 20.61 2.61
C ARG A 82 21.42 20.42 1.96
N VAL A 83 21.03 19.19 1.69
CA VAL A 83 19.70 18.85 1.14
C VAL A 83 18.60 19.23 2.13
N PHE A 84 18.75 18.88 3.41
CA PHE A 84 17.77 19.23 4.44
C PHE A 84 17.65 20.73 4.66
N ALA A 85 18.76 21.45 4.65
CA ALA A 85 18.76 22.90 4.75
C ALA A 85 18.03 23.57 3.58
N SER A 86 18.28 23.09 2.34
CA SER A 86 17.62 23.64 1.13
C SER A 86 16.12 23.36 1.10
N ARG A 87 15.68 22.23 1.65
CA ARG A 87 14.28 21.80 1.73
C ARG A 87 13.54 22.34 2.96
N LYS A 88 14.20 23.12 3.83
CA LYS A 88 13.63 23.63 5.09
C LYS A 88 13.02 22.52 5.93
N THR A 89 13.64 21.33 5.92
CA THR A 89 13.21 20.18 6.70
C THR A 89 13.31 20.51 8.19
N GLU A 90 12.36 20.01 8.99
CA GLU A 90 12.38 20.19 10.43
C GLU A 90 13.72 19.73 11.02
N PRO A 91 14.36 20.57 11.89
CA PRO A 91 15.69 20.29 12.43
C PRO A 91 15.80 18.93 13.14
N THR A 92 14.76 18.50 13.83
CA THR A 92 14.69 17.22 14.54
C THR A 92 14.82 16.05 13.59
N ILE A 93 14.06 16.06 12.48
CA ILE A 93 14.10 15.01 11.45
C ILE A 93 15.46 14.99 10.75
N ALA A 94 15.96 16.16 10.36
CA ALA A 94 17.27 16.30 9.71
C ALA A 94 18.40 15.74 10.58
N SER A 95 18.41 16.08 11.88
CA SER A 95 19.40 15.59 12.84
C SER A 95 19.30 14.08 13.05
N PHE A 96 18.07 13.56 13.20
CA PHE A 96 17.85 12.12 13.39
C PHE A 96 18.36 11.31 12.19
N VAL A 97 17.92 11.66 10.97
CA VAL A 97 18.32 10.94 9.74
C VAL A 97 19.82 11.02 9.51
N SER A 98 20.41 12.22 9.68
CA SER A 98 21.84 12.43 9.53
C SER A 98 22.67 11.60 10.53
N SER A 99 22.20 11.51 11.77
CA SER A 99 22.83 10.72 12.83
C SER A 99 22.68 9.22 12.55
N PHE A 100 21.49 8.76 12.20
CA PHE A 100 21.23 7.36 11.89
C PHE A 100 22.10 6.85 10.74
N VAL A 101 22.15 7.59 9.63
CA VAL A 101 22.99 7.24 8.47
C VAL A 101 24.47 7.24 8.86
N SER A 102 24.94 8.27 9.58
CA SER A 102 26.34 8.37 10.01
C SER A 102 26.74 7.22 10.93
N ILE A 103 25.91 6.86 11.91
CA ILE A 103 26.18 5.75 12.84
C ILE A 103 26.20 4.43 12.08
N SER A 104 25.20 4.15 11.23
CA SER A 104 25.13 2.92 10.44
C SER A 104 26.35 2.75 9.53
N MET A 105 26.77 3.79 8.84
CA MET A 105 27.98 3.77 8.00
C MET A 105 29.25 3.60 8.83
N THR A 106 29.33 4.22 10.01
CA THR A 106 30.49 4.07 10.90
C THR A 106 30.62 2.63 11.43
N VAL A 107 29.51 2.01 11.84
CA VAL A 107 29.50 0.60 12.28
C VAL A 107 29.98 -0.30 11.15
N LEU A 108 29.48 -0.13 9.94
CA LEU A 108 29.91 -0.90 8.77
C LEU A 108 31.40 -0.69 8.47
N LEU A 109 31.88 0.56 8.50
CA LEU A 109 33.28 0.89 8.28
C LEU A 109 34.20 0.21 9.31
N VAL A 110 33.82 0.21 10.60
CA VAL A 110 34.60 -0.45 11.66
C VAL A 110 34.69 -1.95 11.38
N VAL A 111 33.57 -2.61 11.02
CA VAL A 111 33.56 -4.04 10.70
C VAL A 111 34.49 -4.36 9.52
N LEU A 112 34.39 -3.57 8.45
CA LEU A 112 35.24 -3.74 7.26
C LEU A 112 36.73 -3.52 7.60
N THR A 113 37.05 -2.50 8.41
CA THR A 113 38.42 -2.21 8.84
C THR A 113 38.99 -3.34 9.67
N VAL A 114 38.22 -3.88 10.63
CA VAL A 114 38.66 -5.00 11.46
C VAL A 114 38.85 -6.28 10.64
N SER A 115 37.99 -6.50 9.64
CA SER A 115 38.12 -7.63 8.71
C SER A 115 39.42 -7.57 7.89
N THR A 116 39.87 -6.38 7.46
CA THR A 116 41.14 -6.24 6.71
C THR A 116 42.36 -6.59 7.54
N LEU A 117 42.28 -6.50 8.88
CA LEU A 117 43.36 -6.93 9.79
C LEU A 117 43.47 -8.46 9.93
N GLY A 118 42.52 -9.20 9.33
CA GLY A 118 42.47 -10.67 9.40
C GLY A 118 41.67 -11.21 10.59
N VAL A 119 40.95 -10.35 11.32
CA VAL A 119 40.07 -10.80 12.41
C VAL A 119 38.81 -11.41 11.80
N ASN A 120 38.37 -12.55 12.31
CA ASN A 120 37.12 -13.18 11.87
C ASN A 120 35.94 -12.37 12.34
N THR A 121 35.30 -11.68 11.40
CA THR A 121 34.13 -10.82 11.64
C THR A 121 32.77 -11.51 11.37
N THR A 122 32.78 -12.84 11.11
CA THR A 122 31.55 -13.58 10.74
C THR A 122 30.46 -13.48 11.81
N SER A 123 30.82 -13.64 13.09
CA SER A 123 29.85 -13.52 14.19
C SER A 123 29.30 -12.11 14.33
N LEU A 124 30.14 -11.10 14.10
CA LEU A 124 29.71 -9.69 14.13
C LEU A 124 28.81 -9.36 12.94
N ALA A 125 29.14 -9.87 11.74
CA ALA A 125 28.30 -9.75 10.57
C ALA A 125 26.93 -10.42 10.77
N ALA A 126 26.88 -11.61 11.37
CA ALA A 126 25.65 -12.30 11.72
C ALA A 126 24.79 -11.50 12.72
N LEU A 127 25.42 -10.90 13.74
CA LEU A 127 24.72 -10.03 14.70
C LEU A 127 24.15 -8.77 14.03
N LEU A 128 24.91 -8.13 13.14
CA LEU A 128 24.45 -6.97 12.37
C LEU A 128 23.31 -7.33 11.41
N ALA A 129 23.39 -8.52 10.78
CA ALA A 129 22.31 -9.00 9.92
C ALA A 129 21.03 -9.25 10.72
N ALA A 130 21.11 -9.89 11.90
CA ALA A 130 19.97 -10.10 12.79
C ALA A 130 19.37 -8.77 13.28
N GLY A 131 20.21 -7.82 13.69
CA GLY A 131 19.77 -6.47 14.08
C GLY A 131 19.14 -5.69 12.92
N GLY A 132 19.73 -5.78 11.73
CA GLY A 132 19.18 -5.19 10.50
C GLY A 132 17.82 -5.77 10.12
N MET A 133 17.66 -7.10 10.26
CA MET A 133 16.36 -7.76 10.05
C MET A 133 15.31 -7.27 11.04
N ALA A 134 15.65 -7.16 12.33
CA ALA A 134 14.73 -6.66 13.36
C ALA A 134 14.27 -5.21 13.06
N ILE A 135 15.21 -4.33 12.68
CA ILE A 135 14.91 -2.95 12.27
C ILE A 135 14.04 -2.94 10.99
N GLY A 136 14.37 -3.77 10.00
CA GLY A 136 13.62 -3.90 8.76
C GLY A 136 12.16 -4.32 9.00
N MET A 137 11.95 -5.32 9.88
CA MET A 137 10.59 -5.72 10.28
C MET A 137 9.84 -4.61 11.02
N ALA A 138 10.50 -3.87 11.92
CA ALA A 138 9.89 -2.76 12.63
C ALA A 138 9.48 -1.60 11.70
N LEU A 139 10.21 -1.36 10.61
CA LEU A 139 9.95 -0.31 9.62
C LEU A 139 9.09 -0.78 8.44
N SER A 140 8.74 -2.06 8.35
CA SER A 140 8.06 -2.64 7.19
C SER A 140 6.76 -1.92 6.83
N GLY A 141 5.95 -1.56 7.82
CA GLY A 141 4.70 -0.80 7.61
C GLY A 141 4.93 0.59 7.01
N THR A 142 6.00 1.28 7.41
CA THR A 142 6.36 2.59 6.85
C THR A 142 6.81 2.45 5.39
N VAL A 143 7.62 1.44 5.11
CA VAL A 143 8.08 1.14 3.74
C VAL A 143 6.90 0.73 2.85
N GLN A 144 5.96 -0.06 3.37
CA GLN A 144 4.74 -0.44 2.66
C GLN A 144 3.88 0.78 2.32
N ASN A 145 3.71 1.73 3.25
CA ASN A 145 2.97 2.96 2.97
C ASN A 145 3.66 3.83 1.92
N PHE A 146 4.98 3.93 1.97
CA PHE A 146 5.76 4.65 0.99
C PHE A 146 5.64 4.03 -0.42
N ALA A 147 5.82 2.71 -0.52
CA ALA A 147 5.65 1.97 -1.77
C ALA A 147 4.23 2.09 -2.33
N GLY A 148 3.21 1.95 -1.45
CA GLY A 148 1.81 2.15 -1.80
C GLY A 148 1.54 3.57 -2.32
N GLY A 149 2.13 4.59 -1.69
CA GLY A 149 2.02 5.98 -2.16
C GLY A 149 2.61 6.20 -3.54
N ILE A 150 3.79 5.65 -3.82
CA ILE A 150 4.39 5.69 -5.16
C ILE A 150 3.47 5.01 -6.18
N MET A 151 2.91 3.83 -5.85
CA MET A 151 1.97 3.13 -6.72
C MET A 151 0.73 3.96 -7.02
N LEU A 152 0.10 4.55 -6.00
CA LEU A 152 -1.09 5.38 -6.17
C LEU A 152 -0.81 6.62 -7.02
N LEU A 153 0.34 7.27 -6.83
CA LEU A 153 0.74 8.44 -7.61
C LEU A 153 1.13 8.11 -9.06
N ALA A 154 1.71 6.93 -9.31
CA ALA A 154 2.11 6.47 -10.63
C ALA A 154 0.93 5.98 -11.46
N PHE A 155 0.11 5.07 -10.92
CA PHE A 155 -1.01 4.45 -11.64
C PHE A 155 -2.31 5.24 -11.56
N LYS A 156 -2.45 6.13 -10.57
CA LYS A 156 -3.59 7.04 -10.36
C LYS A 156 -4.96 6.34 -10.48
N PRO A 157 -5.23 5.29 -9.68
CA PRO A 157 -6.54 4.65 -9.68
C PRO A 157 -7.66 5.62 -9.28
N PHE A 158 -7.32 6.69 -8.59
CA PHE A 158 -8.14 7.86 -8.28
C PHE A 158 -7.27 9.12 -8.23
N LYS A 159 -7.91 10.29 -8.24
CA LYS A 159 -7.27 11.61 -8.20
C LYS A 159 -7.81 12.43 -7.03
N ALA A 160 -7.11 13.50 -6.66
CA ALA A 160 -7.68 14.52 -5.79
C ALA A 160 -8.94 15.10 -6.44
N GLY A 161 -10.02 15.19 -5.67
CA GLY A 161 -11.34 15.56 -6.12
C GLY A 161 -12.31 14.40 -6.36
N ASP A 162 -11.81 13.17 -6.61
CA ASP A 162 -12.67 12.01 -6.77
C ASP A 162 -13.34 11.62 -5.44
N PHE A 163 -14.56 11.10 -5.52
CA PHE A 163 -15.24 10.47 -4.39
C PHE A 163 -14.97 8.98 -4.42
N ILE A 164 -14.35 8.48 -3.36
CA ILE A 164 -13.96 7.07 -3.24
C ILE A 164 -14.53 6.43 -1.98
N GLU A 165 -14.67 5.12 -2.03
CA GLU A 165 -14.90 4.29 -0.87
C GLU A 165 -13.77 3.29 -0.75
N ALA A 166 -13.11 3.27 0.41
CA ALA A 166 -12.01 2.38 0.70
C ALA A 166 -11.90 2.17 2.22
N GLN A 167 -11.51 0.98 2.65
CA GLN A 167 -11.32 0.64 4.07
C GLN A 167 -12.57 0.94 4.94
N GLY A 168 -13.78 0.75 4.39
CA GLY A 168 -15.02 1.02 5.11
C GLY A 168 -15.35 2.50 5.30
N THR A 169 -14.64 3.39 4.62
CA THR A 169 -14.89 4.84 4.70
C THR A 169 -15.07 5.40 3.30
N SER A 170 -16.06 6.30 3.14
CA SER A 170 -16.35 6.99 1.88
C SER A 170 -16.11 8.48 2.02
N GLY A 171 -15.57 9.10 0.97
CA GLY A 171 -15.34 10.54 0.97
C GLY A 171 -14.62 11.04 -0.26
N LYS A 172 -14.55 12.38 -0.37
CA LYS A 172 -13.82 13.07 -1.44
C LYS A 172 -12.34 13.12 -1.13
N VAL A 173 -11.50 12.69 -2.05
CA VAL A 173 -10.04 12.75 -1.92
C VAL A 173 -9.59 14.20 -1.89
N ILE A 174 -8.95 14.63 -0.79
CA ILE A 174 -8.35 15.96 -0.66
C ILE A 174 -6.97 15.98 -1.30
N GLU A 175 -6.13 15.04 -0.87
CA GLU A 175 -4.74 14.93 -1.33
C GLU A 175 -4.21 13.51 -1.17
N VAL A 176 -3.27 13.15 -2.04
CA VAL A 176 -2.50 11.90 -1.95
C VAL A 176 -1.07 12.27 -1.63
N ASN A 177 -0.64 12.01 -0.40
CA ASN A 177 0.74 12.19 0.05
C ASN A 177 1.54 10.91 -0.16
N ILE A 178 2.83 10.93 0.12
CA ILE A 178 3.73 9.79 -0.08
C ILE A 178 3.34 8.58 0.80
N THR A 179 2.88 8.80 2.04
CA THR A 179 2.60 7.73 3.00
C THR A 179 1.13 7.54 3.30
N ALA A 180 0.29 8.55 3.04
CA ALA A 180 -1.12 8.54 3.37
C ALA A 180 -1.94 9.38 2.39
N THR A 181 -3.18 8.99 2.20
CA THR A 181 -4.20 9.72 1.43
C THR A 181 -5.20 10.32 2.41
N LYS A 182 -5.57 11.60 2.21
CA LYS A 182 -6.59 12.27 3.00
C LYS A 182 -7.90 12.33 2.24
N ILE A 183 -8.98 11.94 2.87
CA ILE A 183 -10.33 12.04 2.32
C ILE A 183 -11.21 12.89 3.25
N LEU A 184 -12.16 13.62 2.65
CA LEU A 184 -13.20 14.38 3.34
C LEU A 184 -14.50 13.61 3.26
N THR A 185 -15.03 13.18 4.37
CA THR A 185 -16.32 12.48 4.44
C THR A 185 -17.49 13.44 4.24
N ILE A 186 -18.69 12.92 3.95
CA ILE A 186 -19.90 13.71 3.75
C ILE A 186 -20.26 14.55 4.98
N ASP A 187 -19.95 14.05 6.18
CA ASP A 187 -20.13 14.73 7.47
C ASP A 187 -18.94 15.65 7.84
N ASN A 188 -18.15 16.05 6.83
CA ASN A 188 -17.04 17.01 6.96
C ASN A 188 -15.89 16.60 7.88
N ARG A 189 -15.64 15.30 8.05
CA ARG A 189 -14.47 14.78 8.77
C ARG A 189 -13.33 14.52 7.80
N VAL A 190 -12.11 14.82 8.20
CA VAL A 190 -10.90 14.41 7.47
C VAL A 190 -10.44 13.06 7.99
N VAL A 191 -10.45 12.06 7.12
CA VAL A 191 -9.93 10.73 7.41
C VAL A 191 -8.60 10.53 6.69
N ILE A 192 -7.61 10.02 7.41
CA ILE A 192 -6.26 9.75 6.89
C ILE A 192 -6.12 8.24 6.71
N LEU A 193 -5.99 7.83 5.48
CA LEU A 193 -5.85 6.42 5.09
C LEU A 193 -4.40 6.11 4.74
N PRO A 194 -3.75 5.11 5.38
CA PRO A 194 -2.41 4.68 5.02
C PRO A 194 -2.36 4.13 3.59
N ASN A 195 -1.40 4.59 2.79
CA ASN A 195 -1.32 4.21 1.37
C ASN A 195 -1.04 2.71 1.15
N GLY A 196 -0.33 2.07 2.07
CA GLY A 196 -0.07 0.63 1.99
C GLY A 196 -1.34 -0.21 2.06
N THR A 197 -2.31 0.18 2.88
CA THR A 197 -3.61 -0.49 2.95
C THR A 197 -4.49 -0.15 1.77
N LEU A 198 -4.43 1.10 1.27
CA LEU A 198 -5.17 1.51 0.07
C LEU A 198 -4.69 0.77 -1.17
N SER A 199 -3.39 0.73 -1.41
CA SER A 199 -2.82 0.12 -2.63
C SER A 199 -3.05 -1.39 -2.72
N ASN A 200 -3.23 -2.06 -1.59
CA ASN A 200 -3.49 -3.50 -1.51
C ASN A 200 -4.96 -3.86 -1.28
N GLY A 201 -5.83 -2.86 -1.10
CA GLY A 201 -7.24 -3.05 -0.81
C GLY A 201 -8.14 -2.82 -2.03
N VAL A 202 -9.45 -3.02 -1.80
CA VAL A 202 -10.47 -2.65 -2.77
C VAL A 202 -10.73 -1.15 -2.67
N ILE A 203 -10.76 -0.48 -3.81
CA ILE A 203 -11.07 0.94 -3.93
C ILE A 203 -12.25 1.09 -4.91
N ASN A 204 -13.38 1.57 -4.43
CA ASN A 204 -14.49 1.96 -5.26
C ASN A 204 -14.34 3.44 -5.62
N ASN A 205 -14.01 3.75 -6.86
CA ASN A 205 -13.93 5.12 -7.35
C ASN A 205 -15.24 5.47 -8.09
N PHE A 206 -16.05 6.33 -7.50
CA PHE A 206 -17.36 6.71 -8.03
C PHE A 206 -17.30 7.75 -9.15
N ASN A 207 -16.19 8.51 -9.23
CA ASN A 207 -15.93 9.48 -10.30
C ASN A 207 -14.96 8.94 -11.36
N GLY A 208 -14.51 7.70 -11.21
CA GLY A 208 -13.62 7.05 -12.17
C GLY A 208 -14.23 6.90 -13.57
N ARG A 209 -15.56 6.90 -13.67
CA ARG A 209 -16.33 6.89 -14.91
C ARG A 209 -17.31 8.03 -14.95
N PRO A 210 -17.54 8.65 -16.14
CA PRO A 210 -18.45 9.79 -16.27
C PRO A 210 -19.92 9.41 -16.18
N LEU A 211 -20.25 8.14 -16.39
CA LEU A 211 -21.60 7.61 -16.39
C LEU A 211 -21.76 6.55 -15.31
N ARG A 212 -22.90 6.58 -14.63
CA ARG A 212 -23.28 5.60 -13.61
C ARG A 212 -24.66 5.07 -13.85
N ARG A 213 -24.87 3.79 -13.53
CA ARG A 213 -26.19 3.17 -13.53
C ARG A 213 -26.79 3.31 -12.14
N VAL A 214 -27.95 3.95 -12.09
CA VAL A 214 -28.79 3.99 -10.88
C VAL A 214 -29.71 2.78 -10.87
N GLU A 215 -29.97 2.23 -9.71
CA GLU A 215 -30.88 1.11 -9.51
C GLU A 215 -31.82 1.42 -8.34
N TRP A 216 -33.13 1.29 -8.60
CA TRP A 216 -34.17 1.40 -7.59
C TRP A 216 -34.88 0.05 -7.45
N ASN A 217 -35.37 -0.22 -6.26
CA ASN A 217 -36.28 -1.31 -6.00
C ASN A 217 -37.63 -0.71 -5.59
N VAL A 218 -38.65 -0.92 -6.43
CA VAL A 218 -40.00 -0.41 -6.20
C VAL A 218 -40.87 -1.59 -5.80
N SER A 219 -41.27 -1.64 -4.52
CA SER A 219 -42.12 -2.68 -3.97
C SER A 219 -43.56 -2.25 -3.93
N VAL A 220 -44.46 -3.04 -4.51
CA VAL A 220 -45.90 -2.77 -4.58
C VAL A 220 -46.68 -3.99 -4.10
N SER A 221 -47.93 -3.76 -3.70
CA SER A 221 -48.83 -4.78 -3.18
C SER A 221 -49.15 -5.86 -4.22
N TYR A 222 -49.46 -7.06 -3.78
CA TYR A 222 -50.03 -8.10 -4.63
C TYR A 222 -51.39 -7.69 -5.21
N GLY A 223 -51.82 -8.34 -6.30
CA GLY A 223 -53.11 -8.12 -6.93
C GLY A 223 -53.14 -6.96 -7.95
N ILE A 224 -52.04 -6.26 -8.16
CA ILE A 224 -51.92 -5.23 -9.20
C ILE A 224 -51.66 -5.86 -10.58
N ASP A 225 -52.01 -5.11 -11.64
CA ASP A 225 -51.58 -5.42 -13.01
C ASP A 225 -50.10 -5.08 -13.19
N ALA A 226 -49.25 -6.10 -13.20
CA ALA A 226 -47.82 -5.93 -13.29
C ALA A 226 -47.33 -5.30 -14.61
N ALA A 227 -48.08 -5.51 -15.72
CA ALA A 227 -47.76 -4.89 -16.99
C ALA A 227 -48.03 -3.38 -16.96
N LYS A 228 -49.16 -2.98 -16.47
CA LYS A 228 -49.49 -1.56 -16.30
C LYS A 228 -48.63 -0.85 -15.30
N CYS A 229 -48.27 -1.51 -14.19
CA CYS A 229 -47.32 -0.98 -13.22
C CYS A 229 -45.94 -0.73 -13.85
N LYS A 230 -45.45 -1.66 -14.64
CA LYS A 230 -44.21 -1.52 -15.40
C LYS A 230 -44.29 -0.31 -16.37
N GLU A 231 -45.37 -0.15 -17.09
CA GLU A 231 -45.57 1.00 -17.99
C GLU A 231 -45.61 2.33 -17.23
N ALA A 232 -46.28 2.39 -16.08
CA ALA A 232 -46.28 3.56 -15.21
C ALA A 232 -44.90 3.96 -14.72
N ILE A 233 -44.11 2.95 -14.25
CA ILE A 233 -42.72 3.17 -13.84
C ILE A 233 -41.87 3.67 -15.02
N PHE A 234 -42.04 3.10 -16.22
CA PHE A 234 -41.34 3.57 -17.42
C PHE A 234 -41.69 5.02 -17.77
N ALA A 235 -42.97 5.42 -17.65
CA ALA A 235 -43.43 6.79 -17.92
C ALA A 235 -42.74 7.79 -16.95
N ILE A 236 -42.65 7.44 -15.67
CA ILE A 236 -41.99 8.27 -14.65
C ILE A 236 -40.50 8.43 -14.97
N ILE A 237 -39.76 7.34 -15.30
CA ILE A 237 -38.35 7.40 -15.61
C ILE A 237 -38.10 8.22 -16.87
N ASN A 238 -38.84 7.97 -17.95
CA ASN A 238 -38.65 8.64 -19.23
C ASN A 238 -38.96 10.13 -19.19
N SER A 239 -39.74 10.58 -18.21
CA SER A 239 -40.02 12.00 -18.00
C SER A 239 -38.92 12.75 -17.24
N GLU A 240 -37.92 12.06 -16.70
CA GLU A 240 -36.77 12.67 -16.04
C GLU A 240 -35.68 13.00 -17.08
N PRO A 241 -35.40 14.30 -17.34
CA PRO A 241 -34.52 14.70 -18.44
C PRO A 241 -33.05 14.32 -18.24
N ARG A 242 -32.62 14.00 -17.01
CA ARG A 242 -31.26 13.59 -16.69
C ARG A 242 -31.01 12.09 -16.92
N ILE A 243 -32.06 11.33 -17.21
CA ILE A 243 -31.95 9.93 -17.62
C ILE A 243 -31.45 9.86 -19.06
N LEU A 244 -30.35 9.18 -19.25
CA LEU A 244 -29.76 8.96 -20.56
C LEU A 244 -30.51 7.84 -21.30
N GLN A 245 -30.92 8.11 -22.55
CA GLN A 245 -31.65 7.19 -23.38
C GLN A 245 -30.75 6.40 -24.32
N ALA A 246 -31.24 5.34 -24.91
CA ALA A 246 -30.48 4.49 -25.83
C ALA A 246 -30.01 5.18 -27.12
N ASP A 247 -30.71 6.24 -27.51
CA ASP A 247 -30.42 7.08 -28.67
C ASP A 247 -29.50 8.28 -28.37
N THR A 248 -28.99 8.37 -27.11
CA THR A 248 -28.06 9.43 -26.71
C THR A 248 -26.79 9.37 -27.57
N ASP A 249 -26.44 10.47 -28.23
CA ASP A 249 -25.18 10.59 -28.96
C ASP A 249 -23.99 10.57 -27.99
N MET A 250 -23.34 9.42 -27.93
CA MET A 250 -22.19 9.20 -27.05
C MET A 250 -21.01 10.11 -27.36
N LYS A 251 -20.85 10.51 -28.63
CA LYS A 251 -19.75 11.39 -29.03
C LYS A 251 -19.99 12.80 -28.50
N GLN A 252 -21.18 13.32 -28.69
CA GLN A 252 -21.61 14.62 -28.16
C GLN A 252 -21.51 14.62 -26.63
N LEU A 253 -22.04 13.58 -25.98
CA LEU A 253 -22.00 13.44 -24.53
C LEU A 253 -20.56 13.46 -23.96
N TYR A 254 -19.62 12.77 -24.61
CA TYR A 254 -18.21 12.77 -24.18
C TYR A 254 -17.53 14.13 -24.44
N GLU A 255 -17.89 14.83 -25.51
CA GLU A 255 -17.43 16.20 -25.78
C GLU A 255 -17.94 17.17 -24.71
N GLU A 256 -19.23 17.12 -24.35
CA GLU A 256 -19.84 17.92 -23.27
C GLU A 256 -19.19 17.67 -21.91
N LEU A 257 -18.80 16.43 -21.63
CA LEU A 257 -18.12 16.04 -20.40
C LEU A 257 -16.61 16.33 -20.40
N ASN A 258 -16.08 16.96 -21.48
CA ASN A 258 -14.65 17.26 -21.64
C ASN A 258 -13.73 16.02 -21.51
N ILE A 259 -14.22 14.85 -21.94
CA ILE A 259 -13.44 13.61 -21.84
C ILE A 259 -12.55 13.52 -23.08
N SER A 260 -11.24 13.56 -22.86
CA SER A 260 -10.29 13.50 -23.97
C SER A 260 -10.28 12.11 -24.64
N ALA A 261 -9.98 12.10 -25.94
CA ALA A 261 -9.81 10.84 -26.70
C ALA A 261 -8.76 9.90 -26.07
N TYR A 262 -7.75 10.47 -25.40
CA TYR A 262 -6.75 9.72 -24.66
C TYR A 262 -7.37 9.01 -23.42
N GLN A 263 -8.25 9.68 -22.67
CA GLN A 263 -8.94 9.04 -21.55
C GLN A 263 -9.86 7.91 -22.02
N LEU A 264 -10.50 8.07 -23.17
CA LEU A 264 -11.32 7.03 -23.80
C LEU A 264 -10.51 5.85 -24.36
N SER A 265 -9.25 6.08 -24.76
CA SER A 265 -8.39 5.04 -25.32
C SER A 265 -7.58 4.26 -24.27
N THR A 266 -7.19 4.90 -23.15
CA THR A 266 -6.34 4.29 -22.10
C THR A 266 -7.09 3.40 -21.14
N VAL A 267 -8.39 3.57 -21.06
CA VAL A 267 -9.24 2.74 -20.18
C VAL A 267 -10.30 2.20 -21.13
N ASN A 268 -10.55 0.89 -21.14
CA ASN A 268 -11.64 0.24 -21.89
C ASN A 268 -13.04 0.81 -21.52
N TYR A 269 -13.22 2.15 -21.59
CA TYR A 269 -14.37 2.92 -21.12
C TYR A 269 -15.35 3.26 -22.22
N ARG A 270 -15.08 2.84 -23.45
CA ARG A 270 -15.96 3.11 -24.55
C ARG A 270 -17.25 2.33 -24.38
N MET A 271 -18.28 2.96 -23.88
CA MET A 271 -19.64 2.50 -24.11
C MET A 271 -20.03 3.00 -25.50
N ASP A 272 -20.20 2.08 -26.42
CA ASP A 272 -20.62 2.42 -27.80
C ASP A 272 -22.09 2.85 -27.83
N ALA A 273 -22.89 2.44 -26.85
CA ALA A 273 -24.28 2.83 -26.65
C ALA A 273 -24.67 2.71 -25.18
N ILE A 274 -25.58 3.55 -24.73
CA ILE A 274 -26.21 3.46 -23.42
C ILE A 274 -27.36 2.47 -23.50
N PRO A 275 -27.44 1.47 -22.60
CA PRO A 275 -28.63 0.62 -22.54
C PRO A 275 -29.86 1.45 -22.17
N ALA A 276 -30.96 1.20 -22.84
CA ALA A 276 -32.27 1.82 -22.51
C ALA A 276 -32.59 1.59 -21.01
N PRO A 277 -33.37 2.49 -20.41
CA PRO A 277 -33.93 2.27 -19.09
C PRO A 277 -34.64 0.91 -19.03
N PHE A 278 -34.43 0.19 -17.93
CA PHE A 278 -34.89 -1.17 -17.77
C PHE A 278 -35.79 -1.30 -16.53
N VAL A 279 -36.97 -1.91 -16.71
CA VAL A 279 -37.88 -2.24 -15.62
C VAL A 279 -38.29 -3.70 -15.73
N ALA A 280 -38.11 -4.47 -14.66
CA ALA A 280 -38.53 -5.86 -14.59
C ALA A 280 -38.99 -6.25 -13.18
N LEU A 281 -39.86 -7.25 -13.11
CA LEU A 281 -40.18 -7.89 -11.86
C LEU A 281 -38.96 -8.62 -11.36
N LYS A 282 -38.49 -8.27 -10.16
CA LYS A 282 -37.25 -8.80 -9.55
C LYS A 282 -37.52 -9.98 -8.61
N SER A 283 -38.50 -9.81 -7.74
CA SER A 283 -38.83 -10.81 -6.72
C SER A 283 -40.29 -10.76 -6.32
N LEU A 284 -40.76 -11.92 -5.88
CA LEU A 284 -42.06 -12.13 -5.21
C LEU A 284 -41.71 -12.39 -3.74
N ASN A 285 -42.04 -11.44 -2.86
CA ASN A 285 -41.75 -11.52 -1.44
C ASN A 285 -42.99 -11.92 -0.66
N GLU A 286 -42.93 -12.07 0.65
CA GLU A 286 -44.08 -12.50 1.50
C GLU A 286 -45.28 -11.54 1.39
N ASN A 287 -45.03 -10.22 1.32
CA ASN A 287 -46.10 -9.20 1.35
C ASN A 287 -46.11 -8.28 0.11
N ASP A 288 -45.13 -8.36 -0.77
CA ASP A 288 -44.98 -7.46 -1.91
C ASP A 288 -44.37 -8.16 -3.13
N ILE A 289 -44.54 -7.48 -4.27
CA ILE A 289 -43.76 -7.75 -5.48
C ILE A 289 -42.81 -6.58 -5.71
N THR A 290 -41.55 -6.88 -5.96
CA THR A 290 -40.53 -5.86 -6.15
C THR A 290 -40.13 -5.76 -7.63
N PHE A 291 -40.24 -4.56 -8.19
CA PHE A 291 -39.68 -4.23 -9.49
C PHE A 291 -38.26 -3.68 -9.33
N VAL A 292 -37.33 -4.14 -10.15
CA VAL A 292 -36.03 -3.52 -10.32
C VAL A 292 -36.11 -2.52 -11.47
N VAL A 293 -35.62 -1.32 -11.22
CA VAL A 293 -35.60 -0.21 -12.15
C VAL A 293 -34.15 0.21 -12.35
N ARG A 294 -33.69 0.28 -13.59
CA ARG A 294 -32.30 0.63 -13.91
C ARG A 294 -32.24 1.68 -14.99
N ALA A 295 -31.48 2.73 -14.74
CA ALA A 295 -31.25 3.77 -15.72
C ALA A 295 -29.84 4.32 -15.62
N TRP A 296 -29.33 4.92 -16.69
CA TRP A 296 -28.02 5.53 -16.75
C TRP A 296 -28.13 7.04 -16.63
N VAL A 297 -27.19 7.63 -15.86
CA VAL A 297 -27.09 9.06 -15.61
C VAL A 297 -25.64 9.50 -15.65
N ARG A 298 -25.38 10.80 -15.69
CA ARG A 298 -24.06 11.35 -15.41
C ARG A 298 -23.68 11.04 -13.95
N ALA A 299 -22.40 10.78 -13.70
CA ALA A 299 -21.94 10.44 -12.35
C ALA A 299 -22.27 11.51 -11.32
N ASP A 300 -22.20 12.78 -11.71
CA ASP A 300 -22.51 13.93 -10.83
C ASP A 300 -24.01 14.03 -10.48
N ASP A 301 -24.90 13.59 -11.38
CA ASP A 301 -26.35 13.62 -11.18
C ASP A 301 -26.88 12.41 -10.40
N TYR A 302 -26.02 11.46 -10.03
CA TYR A 302 -26.43 10.15 -9.48
C TYR A 302 -27.37 10.25 -8.28
N TRP A 303 -26.98 11.01 -7.28
CA TRP A 303 -27.77 11.12 -6.04
C TRP A 303 -29.01 11.99 -6.21
N ASP A 304 -28.92 13.07 -6.97
CA ASP A 304 -30.04 13.97 -7.24
C ASP A 304 -31.16 13.24 -8.01
N VAL A 305 -30.78 12.45 -9.01
CA VAL A 305 -31.74 11.62 -9.75
C VAL A 305 -32.26 10.46 -8.90
N PHE A 306 -31.40 9.84 -8.11
CA PHE A 306 -31.79 8.74 -7.22
C PHE A 306 -32.93 9.18 -6.28
N PHE A 307 -32.73 10.28 -5.56
CA PHE A 307 -33.71 10.77 -4.60
C PHE A 307 -34.95 11.37 -5.28
N ALA A 308 -34.78 12.12 -6.34
CA ALA A 308 -35.92 12.71 -7.09
C ALA A 308 -36.86 11.63 -7.62
N LEU A 309 -36.33 10.58 -8.23
CA LEU A 309 -37.18 9.48 -8.74
C LEU A 309 -37.73 8.60 -7.61
N GLN A 310 -37.02 8.43 -6.52
CA GLN A 310 -37.54 7.74 -5.35
C GLN A 310 -38.78 8.43 -4.79
N GLU A 311 -38.78 9.77 -4.71
CA GLU A 311 -39.93 10.58 -4.28
C GLU A 311 -41.04 10.52 -5.31
N ARG A 312 -40.71 10.59 -6.58
CA ARG A 312 -41.71 10.51 -7.66
C ARG A 312 -42.39 9.15 -7.73
N PHE A 313 -41.69 8.04 -7.52
CA PHE A 313 -42.34 6.74 -7.42
C PHE A 313 -43.37 6.73 -6.26
N TYR A 314 -42.97 7.28 -5.11
CA TYR A 314 -43.87 7.37 -3.96
C TYR A 314 -45.09 8.21 -4.20
N THR A 315 -44.98 9.32 -4.92
CA THR A 315 -46.09 10.28 -5.14
C THR A 315 -46.94 9.96 -6.35
N GLU A 316 -46.35 9.42 -7.42
CA GLU A 316 -47.04 9.25 -8.70
C GLU A 316 -47.66 7.85 -8.94
N LEU A 317 -47.17 6.80 -8.26
CA LEU A 317 -47.69 5.44 -8.43
C LEU A 317 -49.03 5.20 -7.72
N PRO A 318 -49.28 5.64 -6.47
CA PRO A 318 -50.54 5.39 -5.78
C PRO A 318 -51.77 6.00 -6.47
N PRO A 319 -51.75 7.23 -7.02
CA PRO A 319 -52.88 7.76 -7.78
C PRO A 319 -53.27 6.97 -9.03
N GLN A 320 -52.32 6.18 -9.55
CA GLN A 320 -52.55 5.29 -10.70
C GLN A 320 -53.01 3.87 -10.28
N GLY A 321 -53.28 3.66 -8.99
CA GLY A 321 -53.77 2.40 -8.45
C GLY A 321 -52.70 1.42 -8.01
N PHE A 322 -51.43 1.83 -8.01
CA PHE A 322 -50.29 0.99 -7.57
C PHE A 322 -49.90 1.31 -6.12
N THR A 323 -50.54 0.65 -5.17
CA THR A 323 -50.29 0.86 -3.74
C THR A 323 -49.02 0.15 -3.25
N PHE A 324 -48.36 0.76 -2.28
CA PHE A 324 -47.25 0.12 -1.61
C PHE A 324 -47.74 -0.95 -0.63
N ALA A 325 -46.91 -1.99 -0.47
CA ALA A 325 -47.27 -3.09 0.39
C ALA A 325 -47.08 -2.71 1.88
N TYR A 326 -48.02 -3.19 2.68
CA TYR A 326 -47.89 -3.22 4.14
C TYR A 326 -47.74 -4.68 4.59
N PRO A 327 -47.17 -4.97 5.76
CA PRO A 327 -47.22 -6.29 6.31
C PRO A 327 -48.64 -6.80 6.44
N HIS A 328 -48.92 -7.94 5.85
CA HIS A 328 -50.23 -8.59 5.92
C HIS A 328 -50.14 -9.81 6.83
N MET A 329 -51.21 -10.05 7.61
CA MET A 329 -51.38 -11.25 8.41
C MET A 329 -52.77 -11.79 8.17
N ASP A 330 -52.87 -12.99 7.62
CA ASP A 330 -54.14 -13.71 7.50
C ASP A 330 -54.47 -14.39 8.85
N VAL A 331 -55.54 -13.92 9.49
CA VAL A 331 -56.04 -14.49 10.74
C VAL A 331 -57.25 -15.33 10.47
N THR A 332 -57.07 -16.67 10.57
CA THR A 332 -58.23 -17.61 10.51
C THR A 332 -58.76 -17.83 11.92
N MET A 333 -59.96 -17.35 12.19
CA MET A 333 -60.65 -17.68 13.42
C MET A 333 -61.25 -19.11 13.29
N VAL A 334 -60.74 -20.02 14.06
CA VAL A 334 -61.32 -21.37 14.20
C VAL A 334 -62.39 -21.28 15.29
N ASN A 335 -63.67 -21.47 14.92
CA ASN A 335 -64.78 -21.55 15.85
C ASN A 335 -64.86 -22.92 16.52
#